data_e21c568338263021b573b09530d64673
#
_entry.id   e21c568338263021b573b09530d64673
#
_cell.length_a   1.000
_cell.length_b   1.000
_cell.length_c   1.000
_cell.angle_alpha   90.00
_cell.angle_beta   90.00
_cell.angle_gamma   90.00
#
_symmetry.space_group_name_H-M   'P 1'
#
loop_
_entity.id
_entity.type
_entity.pdbx_description
1 polymer ?
#
loop_
_entity_poly.entity_id
_entity_poly.type
_entity_poly.pdbx_seq_one_letter_code
_entity_poly.pdbx_strand_id
1 'polypeptide(L)'
;MKILRHEPITRTELLDALKQTRLRGHGQPLLYEHAGLSLERALDPDRLVPAQNYVLREDFQRIETLYHSFSENGIDIFALDGGLRFWLRDPDSGEEEGPIPLIPPVVEESLEPDGRTVWLINDGMHRVHAAKRLGRTINIVLARGVPPEYPYYAYAHPEGWRGVEELDELPDGFIKKSYRDPGNYKALFRDFNAVFPGIQKQRKKTNPAGLRA
;
A
#
# COMPACT_ATOMS: atom_id res chain seq x y z
N MET A 1 6.99 -6.61 18.89
CA MET A 1 7.97 -6.31 17.81
C MET A 1 8.93 -5.25 18.34
N LYS A 2 10.25 -5.37 18.09
CA LYS A 2 11.25 -4.40 18.57
C LYS A 2 11.93 -3.73 17.39
N ILE A 3 11.76 -2.42 17.25
CA ILE A 3 12.51 -1.62 16.27
C ILE A 3 13.95 -1.47 16.78
N LEU A 4 14.94 -1.85 15.99
CA LEU A 4 16.36 -1.80 16.34
C LEU A 4 16.96 -0.44 15.97
N ARG A 5 16.65 0.04 14.77
CA ARG A 5 17.09 1.33 14.24
C ARG A 5 16.21 1.76 13.07
N HIS A 6 16.26 3.00 12.71
CA HIS A 6 15.61 3.55 11.53
C HIS A 6 16.45 4.66 10.90
N GLU A 7 16.26 4.86 9.61
CA GLU A 7 16.90 5.91 8.81
C GLU A 7 15.81 6.65 8.02
N PRO A 8 15.79 7.98 8.02
CA PRO A 8 14.81 8.74 7.27
C PRO A 8 15.02 8.58 5.75
N ILE A 9 13.92 8.61 5.01
CA ILE A 9 13.86 8.89 3.57
C ILE A 9 13.27 10.29 3.46
N THR A 10 14.00 11.22 2.89
CA THR A 10 13.50 12.58 2.73
C THR A 10 12.32 12.61 1.76
N ARG A 11 11.50 13.69 1.82
CA ARG A 11 10.40 13.87 0.87
C ARG A 11 10.88 13.89 -0.57
N THR A 12 12.00 14.55 -0.85
CA THR A 12 12.59 14.62 -2.20
C THR A 12 12.99 13.23 -2.68
N GLU A 13 13.73 12.47 -1.88
CA GLU A 13 14.10 11.09 -2.21
C GLU A 13 12.88 10.19 -2.45
N LEU A 14 11.84 10.32 -1.61
CA LEU A 14 10.59 9.59 -1.78
C LEU A 14 9.93 9.87 -3.13
N LEU A 15 9.73 11.16 -3.46
CA LEU A 15 9.03 11.56 -4.68
C LEU A 15 9.86 11.22 -5.92
N ASP A 16 11.18 11.43 -5.89
CA ASP A 16 12.07 11.09 -7.00
C ASP A 16 12.14 9.58 -7.23
N ALA A 17 12.18 8.78 -6.17
CA ALA A 17 12.10 7.33 -6.29
C ALA A 17 10.76 6.88 -6.88
N LEU A 18 9.63 7.45 -6.43
CA LEU A 18 8.31 7.10 -6.96
C LEU A 18 8.17 7.40 -8.45
N LYS A 19 8.81 8.47 -8.98
CA LYS A 19 8.85 8.75 -10.42
C LYS A 19 9.49 7.64 -11.24
N GLN A 20 10.33 6.80 -10.63
CA GLN A 20 10.96 5.65 -11.28
C GLN A 20 10.08 4.39 -11.28
N THR A 21 8.86 4.48 -10.74
CA THR A 21 7.92 3.36 -10.72
C THR A 21 7.53 2.96 -12.13
N ARG A 22 7.70 1.66 -12.44
CA ARG A 22 7.34 1.07 -13.73
C ARG A 22 6.08 0.22 -13.61
N LEU A 23 5.38 0.07 -14.73
CA LEU A 23 4.41 -1.02 -14.88
C LEU A 23 5.14 -2.36 -15.03
N ARG A 24 4.50 -3.46 -14.63
CA ARG A 24 5.06 -4.81 -14.87
C ARG A 24 4.86 -5.29 -16.30
N GLY A 25 3.83 -4.79 -17.00
CA GLY A 25 3.56 -5.05 -18.40
C GLY A 25 3.76 -3.84 -19.30
N HIS A 26 3.15 -3.88 -20.50
CA HIS A 26 3.15 -2.79 -21.49
C HIS A 26 4.55 -2.26 -21.86
N GLY A 27 5.59 -3.12 -21.85
CA GLY A 27 6.96 -2.71 -22.07
C GLY A 27 7.60 -1.98 -20.89
N GLN A 28 7.00 -2.03 -19.72
CA GLN A 28 7.50 -1.45 -18.46
C GLN A 28 7.76 0.06 -18.52
N PRO A 29 6.79 0.87 -19.00
CA PRO A 29 6.97 2.31 -19.03
C PRO A 29 7.08 2.87 -17.62
N LEU A 30 7.73 4.04 -17.47
CA LEU A 30 7.72 4.84 -16.25
C LEU A 30 6.32 5.43 -16.09
N LEU A 31 5.62 5.03 -15.02
CA LEU A 31 4.21 5.41 -14.84
C LEU A 31 4.05 6.85 -14.36
N TYR A 32 4.94 7.28 -13.45
CA TYR A 32 4.81 8.58 -12.79
C TYR A 32 5.82 9.62 -13.27
N GLU A 33 6.55 9.36 -14.38
CA GLU A 33 7.56 10.29 -14.92
C GLU A 33 7.02 11.70 -15.11
N HIS A 34 5.82 11.81 -15.68
CA HIS A 34 5.14 13.07 -15.95
C HIS A 34 3.97 13.37 -15.01
N ALA A 35 3.69 12.49 -14.06
CA ALA A 35 2.64 12.70 -13.07
C ALA A 35 3.04 13.76 -12.03
N GLY A 36 2.07 14.54 -11.60
CA GLY A 36 2.22 15.44 -10.45
C GLY A 36 2.19 14.64 -9.14
N LEU A 37 3.36 14.43 -8.53
CA LEU A 37 3.44 13.79 -7.22
C LEU A 37 3.49 14.85 -6.11
N SER A 38 2.62 14.74 -5.12
CA SER A 38 2.61 15.61 -3.94
C SER A 38 2.39 14.84 -2.65
N LEU A 39 3.05 15.28 -1.56
CA LEU A 39 2.76 14.78 -0.23
C LEU A 39 1.59 15.60 0.35
N GLU A 40 0.46 14.95 0.50
CA GLU A 40 -0.73 15.52 1.15
C GLU A 40 -0.72 15.12 2.63
N ARG A 41 -1.04 16.07 3.53
CA ARG A 41 -0.89 15.87 4.95
C ARG A 41 -2.22 15.88 5.69
N ALA A 42 -2.25 15.16 6.80
CA ALA A 42 -3.35 15.14 7.77
C ALA A 42 -4.74 14.91 7.12
N LEU A 43 -4.79 14.01 6.14
CA LEU A 43 -6.05 13.69 5.45
C LEU A 43 -6.92 12.80 6.32
N ASP A 44 -8.22 13.05 6.23
CA ASP A 44 -9.23 12.11 6.70
C ASP A 44 -9.19 10.84 5.81
N PRO A 45 -8.96 9.64 6.38
CA PRO A 45 -8.97 8.39 5.62
C PRO A 45 -10.24 8.12 4.83
N ASP A 46 -11.38 8.70 5.24
CA ASP A 46 -12.66 8.55 4.53
C ASP A 46 -12.70 9.25 3.17
N ARG A 47 -11.77 10.15 2.89
CA ARG A 47 -11.59 10.76 1.57
C ARG A 47 -10.91 9.83 0.56
N LEU A 48 -10.28 8.76 1.03
CA LEU A 48 -9.54 7.80 0.22
C LEU A 48 -10.42 6.59 -0.09
N VAL A 49 -10.43 6.18 -1.34
CA VAL A 49 -11.32 5.10 -1.79
C VAL A 49 -10.52 3.80 -1.95
N PRO A 50 -10.94 2.71 -1.30
CA PRO A 50 -10.31 1.40 -1.50
C PRO A 50 -10.70 0.80 -2.86
N ALA A 51 -9.78 -0.01 -3.43
CA ALA A 51 -10.09 -0.91 -4.55
C ALA A 51 -10.22 -2.37 -4.09
N GLN A 52 -9.95 -2.64 -2.83
CA GLN A 52 -9.95 -3.97 -2.25
C GLN A 52 -11.20 -4.18 -1.41
N ASN A 53 -11.83 -5.35 -1.54
CA ASN A 53 -13.09 -5.67 -0.89
C ASN A 53 -12.93 -6.16 0.55
N TYR A 54 -11.71 -6.30 1.04
CA TYR A 54 -11.45 -6.84 2.38
C TYR A 54 -10.19 -6.27 3.01
N VAL A 55 -10.10 -6.42 4.32
CA VAL A 55 -8.87 -6.36 5.12
C VAL A 55 -8.80 -7.57 6.03
N LEU A 56 -7.60 -8.11 6.26
CA LEU A 56 -7.43 -9.17 7.25
C LEU A 56 -7.17 -8.54 8.61
N ARG A 57 -7.81 -9.10 9.66
CA ARG A 57 -7.60 -8.64 11.04
C ARG A 57 -6.16 -8.78 11.48
N GLU A 58 -5.48 -9.83 11.05
CA GLU A 58 -4.05 -10.02 11.32
C GLU A 58 -3.21 -8.88 10.73
N ASP A 59 -3.50 -8.43 9.50
CA ASP A 59 -2.79 -7.31 8.89
C ASP A 59 -3.04 -6.00 9.64
N PHE A 60 -4.28 -5.77 10.10
CA PHE A 60 -4.59 -4.62 10.94
C PHE A 60 -3.79 -4.67 12.27
N GLN A 61 -3.80 -5.80 12.98
CA GLN A 61 -3.05 -5.97 14.24
C GLN A 61 -1.56 -5.76 14.06
N ARG A 62 -1.00 -6.18 12.92
CA ARG A 62 0.41 -5.91 12.58
C ARG A 62 0.69 -4.41 12.43
N ILE A 63 -0.19 -3.67 11.75
CA ILE A 63 -0.05 -2.21 11.61
C ILE A 63 -0.21 -1.51 12.95
N GLU A 64 -1.15 -1.93 13.79
CA GLU A 64 -1.35 -1.40 15.13
C GLU A 64 -0.11 -1.63 16.01
N THR A 65 0.45 -2.84 16.00
CA THR A 65 1.71 -3.17 16.69
C THR A 65 2.87 -2.31 16.18
N LEU A 66 2.96 -2.11 14.86
CA LEU A 66 3.97 -1.26 14.25
C LEU A 66 3.81 0.20 14.70
N TYR A 67 2.58 0.72 14.69
CA TYR A 67 2.25 2.06 15.16
C TYR A 67 2.70 2.29 16.60
N HIS A 68 2.35 1.39 17.52
CA HIS A 68 2.78 1.50 18.90
C HIS A 68 4.31 1.44 19.06
N SER A 69 4.97 0.50 18.37
CA SER A 69 6.42 0.37 18.42
C SER A 69 7.16 1.61 17.91
N PHE A 70 6.64 2.30 16.89
CA PHE A 70 7.21 3.55 16.40
C PHE A 70 6.84 4.75 17.29
N SER A 71 5.63 4.78 17.84
CA SER A 71 5.18 5.85 18.74
C SER A 71 6.05 5.94 20.02
N GLU A 72 6.50 4.78 20.55
CA GLU A 72 7.47 4.72 21.66
C GLU A 72 8.81 5.40 21.31
N ASN A 73 9.13 5.51 20.02
CA ASN A 73 10.31 6.19 19.50
C ASN A 73 10.01 7.61 18.99
N GLY A 74 8.84 8.15 19.28
CA GLY A 74 8.43 9.50 18.88
C GLY A 74 8.07 9.63 17.40
N ILE A 75 7.83 8.52 16.69
CA ILE A 75 7.51 8.51 15.27
C ILE A 75 6.03 8.13 15.09
N ASP A 76 5.28 9.01 14.42
CA ASP A 76 3.92 8.70 13.97
C ASP A 76 3.97 8.18 12.53
N ILE A 77 3.72 6.88 12.34
CA ILE A 77 3.77 6.24 11.01
C ILE A 77 2.64 6.69 10.09
N PHE A 78 1.61 7.36 10.61
CA PHE A 78 0.55 7.96 9.79
C PHE A 78 0.89 9.40 9.37
N ALA A 79 1.86 10.05 10.01
CA ALA A 79 2.25 11.43 9.75
C ALA A 79 3.66 11.57 9.12
N LEU A 80 4.14 10.55 8.43
CA LEU A 80 5.46 10.59 7.79
C LEU A 80 5.56 11.73 6.76
N ASP A 81 6.61 12.56 6.87
CA ASP A 81 6.90 13.68 5.95
C ASP A 81 7.95 13.29 4.87
N GLY A 82 7.95 12.10 4.49
CA GLY A 82 8.85 11.37 3.60
C GLY A 82 8.61 9.91 3.85
N GLY A 83 9.67 9.17 4.10
CA GLY A 83 9.58 7.78 4.52
C GLY A 83 10.65 7.44 5.53
N LEU A 84 10.78 6.17 5.82
CA LEU A 84 11.89 5.65 6.60
C LEU A 84 12.25 4.23 6.14
N ARG A 85 13.49 3.83 6.39
CA ARG A 85 13.94 2.44 6.39
C ARG A 85 14.14 2.03 7.83
N PHE A 86 13.66 0.85 8.20
CA PHE A 86 13.82 0.38 9.57
C PHE A 86 14.28 -1.08 9.60
N TRP A 87 14.87 -1.44 10.73
CA TRP A 87 15.27 -2.80 11.05
C TRP A 87 14.56 -3.22 12.32
N LEU A 88 14.05 -4.42 12.31
CA LEU A 88 13.38 -5.00 13.46
C LEU A 88 14.07 -6.31 13.86
N ARG A 89 13.82 -6.73 15.09
CA ARG A 89 14.12 -8.08 15.52
C ARG A 89 12.88 -8.94 15.31
N ASP A 90 13.03 -9.97 14.49
CA ASP A 90 11.97 -10.96 14.31
C ASP A 90 11.70 -11.66 15.65
N PRO A 91 10.46 -11.69 16.14
CA PRO A 91 10.14 -12.27 17.43
C PRO A 91 10.30 -13.79 17.47
N ASP A 92 10.20 -14.47 16.33
CA ASP A 92 10.22 -15.93 16.24
C ASP A 92 11.65 -16.47 16.07
N SER A 93 12.42 -15.88 15.15
CA SER A 93 13.80 -16.30 14.87
C SER A 93 14.84 -15.57 15.75
N GLY A 94 14.51 -14.39 16.27
CA GLY A 94 15.44 -13.50 16.95
C GLY A 94 16.44 -12.78 16.03
N GLU A 95 16.34 -13.00 14.72
CA GLU A 95 17.22 -12.40 13.72
C GLU A 95 16.86 -10.94 13.42
N GLU A 96 17.83 -10.19 12.90
CA GLU A 96 17.60 -8.84 12.38
C GLU A 96 17.01 -8.94 10.96
N GLU A 97 15.84 -8.33 10.75
CA GLU A 97 15.20 -8.16 9.45
C GLU A 97 15.26 -6.69 9.04
N GLY A 98 15.69 -6.42 7.81
CA GLY A 98 15.73 -5.05 7.23
C GLY A 98 16.89 -4.86 6.25
N PRO A 99 16.97 -3.68 5.61
CA PRO A 99 16.08 -2.53 5.78
C PRO A 99 14.68 -2.77 5.19
N ILE A 100 13.66 -2.44 5.95
CA ILE A 100 12.26 -2.47 5.49
C ILE A 100 11.82 -1.04 5.21
N PRO A 101 11.41 -0.70 3.99
CA PRO A 101 10.91 0.63 3.70
C PRO A 101 9.48 0.82 4.22
N LEU A 102 9.23 1.97 4.84
CA LEU A 102 7.91 2.43 5.23
C LEU A 102 7.72 3.84 4.66
N ILE A 103 6.84 3.97 3.68
CA ILE A 103 6.52 5.23 3.00
C ILE A 103 5.04 5.57 3.22
N PRO A 104 4.61 6.83 3.13
CA PRO A 104 3.19 7.16 3.10
C PRO A 104 2.44 6.32 2.04
N PRO A 105 1.16 5.99 2.25
CA PRO A 105 0.36 5.32 1.22
C PRO A 105 0.42 6.09 -0.09
N VAL A 106 0.48 5.36 -1.21
CA VAL A 106 0.42 5.95 -2.55
C VAL A 106 -1.02 5.88 -3.06
N VAL A 107 -1.53 7.03 -3.46
CA VAL A 107 -2.91 7.23 -3.92
C VAL A 107 -2.87 7.83 -5.31
N GLU A 108 -3.70 7.35 -6.21
CA GLU A 108 -3.86 7.91 -7.56
C GLU A 108 -5.19 8.64 -7.68
N GLU A 109 -5.17 9.79 -8.33
CA GLU A 109 -6.38 10.41 -8.83
C GLU A 109 -6.89 9.60 -10.03
N SER A 110 -8.02 8.93 -9.84
CA SER A 110 -8.58 7.96 -10.81
C SER A 110 -9.94 8.44 -11.30
N LEU A 111 -10.09 8.49 -12.62
CA LEU A 111 -11.40 8.67 -13.27
C LEU A 111 -12.07 7.30 -13.41
N GLU A 112 -13.22 7.15 -12.76
CA GLU A 112 -13.99 5.91 -12.79
C GLU A 112 -15.02 5.92 -13.94
N PRO A 113 -15.53 4.75 -14.37
CA PRO A 113 -16.46 4.65 -15.51
C PRO A 113 -17.76 5.43 -15.37
N ASP A 114 -18.16 5.73 -14.13
CA ASP A 114 -19.35 6.56 -13.83
C ASP A 114 -19.08 8.07 -13.91
N GLY A 115 -17.87 8.48 -14.33
CA GLY A 115 -17.44 9.86 -14.48
C GLY A 115 -16.96 10.51 -13.19
N ARG A 116 -16.95 9.80 -12.04
CA ARG A 116 -16.41 10.35 -10.80
C ARG A 116 -14.89 10.29 -10.80
N THR A 117 -14.27 11.34 -10.33
CA THR A 117 -12.85 11.36 -9.97
C THR A 117 -12.71 11.03 -8.50
N VAL A 118 -11.94 10.01 -8.17
CA VAL A 118 -11.70 9.53 -6.80
C VAL A 118 -10.22 9.48 -6.47
N TRP A 119 -9.89 9.54 -5.19
CA TRP A 119 -8.53 9.30 -4.70
C TRP A 119 -8.41 7.83 -4.32
N LEU A 120 -7.94 7.03 -5.28
CA LEU A 120 -7.89 5.58 -5.21
C LEU A 120 -6.62 5.11 -4.52
N ILE A 121 -6.75 4.29 -3.47
CA ILE A 121 -5.61 3.75 -2.74
C ILE A 121 -4.91 2.69 -3.61
N ASN A 122 -3.68 2.98 -4.00
CA ASN A 122 -2.85 2.11 -4.81
C ASN A 122 -1.96 1.20 -3.94
N ASP A 123 -1.27 1.79 -2.96
CA ASP A 123 -0.50 1.07 -1.95
C ASP A 123 -0.84 1.59 -0.55
N GLY A 124 -0.66 0.74 0.46
CA GLY A 124 -0.85 1.11 1.86
C GLY A 124 -2.29 1.00 2.37
N MET A 125 -3.16 0.24 1.71
CA MET A 125 -4.56 0.01 2.09
C MET A 125 -4.72 -0.30 3.60
N HIS A 126 -3.93 -1.23 4.15
CA HIS A 126 -4.01 -1.62 5.55
C HIS A 126 -3.62 -0.47 6.51
N ARG A 127 -2.69 0.41 6.10
CA ARG A 127 -2.32 1.59 6.90
C ARG A 127 -3.40 2.65 6.90
N VAL A 128 -4.05 2.88 5.75
CA VAL A 128 -5.20 3.79 5.67
C VAL A 128 -6.35 3.26 6.51
N HIS A 129 -6.64 1.95 6.42
CA HIS A 129 -7.66 1.30 7.26
C HIS A 129 -7.33 1.42 8.76
N ALA A 130 -6.07 1.20 9.14
CA ALA A 130 -5.64 1.35 10.53
C ALA A 130 -5.78 2.79 11.03
N ALA A 131 -5.38 3.79 10.24
CA ALA A 131 -5.58 5.19 10.59
C ALA A 131 -7.07 5.50 10.82
N LYS A 132 -7.96 5.02 9.92
CA LYS A 132 -9.40 5.16 10.06
C LYS A 132 -9.92 4.52 11.36
N ARG A 133 -9.54 3.29 11.65
CA ARG A 133 -9.95 2.54 12.86
C ARG A 133 -9.49 3.21 14.16
N LEU A 134 -8.29 3.81 14.13
CA LEU A 134 -7.69 4.50 15.27
C LEU A 134 -8.12 5.99 15.37
N GLY A 135 -9.03 6.46 14.50
CA GLY A 135 -9.46 7.86 14.50
C GLY A 135 -8.34 8.85 14.19
N ARG A 136 -7.37 8.46 13.36
CA ARG A 136 -6.19 9.26 13.01
C ARG A 136 -6.30 9.79 11.58
N THR A 137 -5.75 10.98 11.34
CA THR A 137 -5.44 11.45 9.99
C THR A 137 -4.22 10.72 9.44
N ILE A 138 -4.05 10.76 8.12
CA ILE A 138 -2.93 10.09 7.45
C ILE A 138 -2.31 10.99 6.39
N ASN A 139 -0.96 10.97 6.30
CA ASN A 139 -0.25 11.55 5.17
C ASN A 139 -0.19 10.54 4.03
N ILE A 140 -0.30 11.02 2.79
CA ILE A 140 -0.24 10.19 1.59
C ILE A 140 0.65 10.84 0.52
N VAL A 141 1.13 10.07 -0.43
CA VAL A 141 1.60 10.60 -1.71
C VAL A 141 0.46 10.51 -2.71
N LEU A 142 0.03 11.65 -3.23
CA LEU A 142 -1.00 11.73 -4.27
C LEU A 142 -0.35 11.89 -5.63
N ALA A 143 -0.68 10.98 -6.56
CA ALA A 143 -0.29 11.03 -7.97
C ALA A 143 -1.47 11.54 -8.80
N ARG A 144 -1.27 12.66 -9.50
CA ARG A 144 -2.24 13.27 -10.44
C ARG A 144 -1.68 13.19 -11.86
N GLY A 145 -2.58 13.07 -12.84
CA GLY A 145 -2.19 13.03 -14.24
C GLY A 145 -1.45 11.73 -14.62
N VAL A 146 -1.81 10.64 -13.99
CA VAL A 146 -1.38 9.30 -14.44
C VAL A 146 -1.94 9.06 -15.84
N PRO A 147 -1.15 8.53 -16.81
CA PRO A 147 -1.61 8.31 -18.16
C PRO A 147 -2.91 7.49 -18.22
N PRO A 148 -3.96 7.94 -18.90
CA PRO A 148 -5.28 7.29 -18.90
C PRO A 148 -5.26 5.89 -19.54
N GLU A 149 -4.28 5.60 -20.40
CA GLU A 149 -4.04 4.27 -20.96
C GLU A 149 -3.49 3.26 -19.94
N TYR A 150 -3.03 3.74 -18.78
CA TYR A 150 -2.51 2.93 -17.68
C TYR A 150 -3.29 3.15 -16.39
N PRO A 151 -4.61 2.97 -16.36
CA PRO A 151 -5.41 3.16 -15.16
C PRO A 151 -4.98 2.18 -14.07
N TYR A 152 -5.39 2.43 -12.83
CA TYR A 152 -5.19 1.41 -11.80
C TYR A 152 -5.88 0.09 -12.20
N TYR A 153 -5.27 -1.05 -11.92
CA TYR A 153 -5.69 -2.35 -12.42
C TYR A 153 -7.06 -2.84 -11.89
N ALA A 154 -7.61 -2.17 -10.89
CA ALA A 154 -8.91 -2.47 -10.32
C ALA A 154 -9.77 -1.19 -10.21
N TYR A 155 -11.07 -1.35 -10.26
CA TYR A 155 -12.00 -0.26 -10.01
C TYR A 155 -12.02 0.14 -8.53
N ALA A 156 -12.37 1.38 -8.25
CA ALA A 156 -12.73 1.83 -6.93
C ALA A 156 -13.91 1.01 -6.39
N HIS A 157 -13.89 0.68 -5.09
CA HIS A 157 -15.03 0.01 -4.49
C HIS A 157 -16.26 0.92 -4.55
N PRO A 158 -17.40 0.48 -5.10
CA PRO A 158 -18.56 1.36 -5.35
C PRO A 158 -19.14 1.95 -4.06
N GLU A 159 -19.07 1.23 -2.95
CA GLU A 159 -19.53 1.67 -1.64
C GLU A 159 -18.41 2.26 -0.77
N GLY A 160 -17.20 2.41 -1.33
CA GLY A 160 -16.02 2.86 -0.59
C GLY A 160 -15.74 1.96 0.60
N TRP A 161 -15.41 2.55 1.74
CA TRP A 161 -15.09 1.81 2.97
C TRP A 161 -16.23 0.97 3.54
N ARG A 162 -17.49 1.29 3.22
CA ARG A 162 -18.65 0.52 3.73
C ARG A 162 -18.73 -0.90 3.14
N GLY A 163 -18.16 -1.09 1.95
CA GLY A 163 -18.13 -2.40 1.31
C GLY A 163 -16.86 -3.21 1.59
N VAL A 164 -15.97 -2.72 2.45
CA VAL A 164 -14.75 -3.44 2.83
C VAL A 164 -15.04 -4.33 4.03
N GLU A 165 -14.89 -5.64 3.84
CA GLU A 165 -15.09 -6.63 4.89
C GLU A 165 -13.83 -6.84 5.73
N GLU A 166 -13.99 -6.94 7.06
CA GLU A 166 -12.92 -7.37 7.95
C GLU A 166 -13.00 -8.88 8.18
N LEU A 167 -12.02 -9.60 7.69
CA LEU A 167 -11.98 -11.07 7.70
C LEU A 167 -10.82 -11.58 8.55
N ASP A 168 -11.01 -12.76 9.18
CA ASP A 168 -9.92 -13.48 9.83
C ASP A 168 -9.07 -14.21 8.78
N GLU A 169 -9.72 -14.80 7.77
CA GLU A 169 -9.08 -15.46 6.64
C GLU A 169 -9.91 -15.24 5.36
N LEU A 170 -9.28 -15.45 4.21
CA LEU A 170 -9.97 -15.32 2.93
C LEU A 170 -10.72 -16.62 2.60
N PRO A 171 -12.07 -16.57 2.48
CA PRO A 171 -12.83 -17.70 2.00
C PRO A 171 -12.43 -18.11 0.58
N ASP A 172 -12.57 -19.39 0.26
CA ASP A 172 -12.36 -19.89 -1.11
C ASP A 172 -13.31 -19.18 -2.08
N GLY A 173 -12.75 -18.73 -3.21
CA GLY A 173 -13.51 -18.01 -4.24
C GLY A 173 -13.85 -16.55 -3.89
N PHE A 174 -13.36 -16.00 -2.79
CA PHE A 174 -13.62 -14.60 -2.41
C PHE A 174 -13.10 -13.62 -3.47
N ILE A 175 -13.96 -12.70 -3.90
CA ILE A 175 -13.63 -11.67 -4.89
C ILE A 175 -12.84 -10.55 -4.19
N LYS A 176 -11.53 -10.56 -4.36
CA LYS A 176 -10.62 -9.61 -3.68
C LYS A 176 -10.74 -8.18 -4.19
N LYS A 177 -10.99 -8.03 -5.49
CA LYS A 177 -11.08 -6.74 -6.21
C LYS A 177 -11.88 -6.90 -7.49
N SER A 178 -12.50 -5.84 -7.95
CA SER A 178 -13.11 -5.77 -9.29
C SER A 178 -12.05 -5.31 -10.29
N TYR A 179 -11.47 -6.24 -11.02
CA TYR A 179 -10.39 -5.94 -11.98
C TYR A 179 -10.94 -5.27 -13.26
N ARG A 180 -10.23 -4.25 -13.78
CA ARG A 180 -10.59 -3.55 -15.03
C ARG A 180 -10.42 -4.47 -16.25
N ASP A 181 -9.37 -5.27 -16.26
CA ASP A 181 -9.10 -6.31 -17.27
C ASP A 181 -8.75 -7.61 -16.56
N PRO A 182 -9.74 -8.48 -16.28
CA PRO A 182 -9.50 -9.75 -15.58
C PRO A 182 -8.47 -10.65 -16.27
N GLY A 183 -8.34 -10.55 -17.59
CA GLY A 183 -7.40 -11.35 -18.38
C GLY A 183 -5.94 -10.86 -18.26
N ASN A 184 -5.74 -9.58 -18.05
CA ASN A 184 -4.38 -8.97 -18.10
C ASN A 184 -4.08 -7.95 -16.99
N TYR A 185 -4.87 -7.90 -15.92
CA TYR A 185 -4.72 -6.89 -14.85
C TYR A 185 -3.31 -6.81 -14.27
N LYS A 186 -2.54 -7.91 -14.31
CA LYS A 186 -1.17 -7.95 -13.77
C LYS A 186 -0.19 -7.05 -14.55
N ALA A 187 -0.48 -6.80 -15.83
CA ALA A 187 0.33 -5.90 -16.65
C ALA A 187 0.27 -4.45 -16.14
N LEU A 188 -0.82 -4.07 -15.47
CA LEU A 188 -1.03 -2.76 -14.86
C LEU A 188 -0.51 -2.66 -13.41
N PHE A 189 0.15 -3.67 -12.89
CA PHE A 189 0.76 -3.57 -11.54
C PHE A 189 1.89 -2.53 -11.54
N ARG A 190 1.83 -1.64 -10.55
CA ARG A 190 2.88 -0.70 -10.21
C ARG A 190 3.98 -1.45 -9.48
N ASP A 191 5.20 -1.42 -10.00
CA ASP A 191 6.32 -2.13 -9.37
C ASP A 191 7.03 -1.24 -8.33
N PHE A 192 6.35 -1.02 -7.21
CA PHE A 192 6.95 -0.29 -6.09
C PHE A 192 8.14 -1.02 -5.47
N ASN A 193 8.19 -2.35 -5.61
CA ASN A 193 9.28 -3.13 -5.03
C ASN A 193 10.61 -2.92 -5.78
N ALA A 194 10.57 -2.50 -7.05
CA ALA A 194 11.76 -2.12 -7.79
C ALA A 194 12.38 -0.82 -7.29
N VAL A 195 11.56 0.11 -6.77
CA VAL A 195 12.03 1.42 -6.25
C VAL A 195 12.22 1.45 -4.74
N PHE A 196 11.47 0.61 -4.02
CA PHE A 196 11.58 0.40 -2.57
C PHE A 196 11.65 -1.10 -2.28
N PRO A 197 12.82 -1.74 -2.42
CA PRO A 197 12.96 -3.18 -2.19
C PRO A 197 12.49 -3.57 -0.78
N GLY A 198 11.60 -4.57 -0.69
CA GLY A 198 11.02 -5.03 0.56
C GLY A 198 9.71 -4.36 0.98
N ILE A 199 9.21 -3.36 0.24
CA ILE A 199 7.92 -2.70 0.53
C ILE A 199 6.74 -3.67 0.39
N GLN A 200 6.81 -4.60 -0.57
CA GLN A 200 5.84 -5.65 -0.77
C GLN A 200 6.45 -6.96 -0.27
N LYS A 201 5.93 -7.49 0.85
CA LYS A 201 6.36 -8.81 1.33
C LYS A 201 6.10 -9.85 0.23
N GLN A 202 7.14 -10.61 -0.13
CA GLN A 202 6.94 -11.80 -0.94
C GLN A 202 6.06 -12.76 -0.13
N ARG A 203 4.86 -13.07 -0.63
CA ARG A 203 4.03 -14.09 -0.01
C ARG A 203 4.84 -15.38 -0.03
N LYS A 204 5.18 -15.94 1.14
CA LYS A 204 5.68 -17.30 1.23
C LYS A 204 4.69 -18.15 0.44
N LYS A 205 5.17 -18.82 -0.63
CA LYS A 205 4.36 -19.85 -1.29
C LYS A 205 4.10 -20.87 -0.19
N THR A 206 2.88 -20.92 0.31
CA THR A 206 2.43 -22.08 1.07
C THR A 206 2.49 -23.23 0.08
N ASN A 207 3.53 -24.07 0.23
CA ASN A 207 3.52 -25.37 -0.42
C ASN A 207 2.24 -26.06 0.06
N PRO A 208 1.35 -26.50 -0.84
CA PRO A 208 0.29 -27.40 -0.42
C PRO A 208 0.98 -28.66 0.07
N ALA A 209 1.05 -28.80 1.41
CA ALA A 209 1.67 -29.93 2.04
C ALA A 209 0.94 -31.21 1.64
N GLY A 210 1.68 -32.10 0.98
CA GLY A 210 1.57 -33.53 1.26
C GLY A 210 0.28 -34.23 0.85
N LEU A 211 0.07 -34.44 -0.46
CA LEU A 211 -0.43 -35.75 -0.88
C LEU A 211 0.73 -36.73 -0.74
N ARG A 212 0.75 -37.45 0.38
CA ARG A 212 1.50 -38.70 0.47
C ARG A 212 0.72 -39.75 -0.30
N ALA A 213 1.42 -40.41 -1.22
CA ALA A 213 1.01 -41.65 -1.89
C ALA A 213 0.77 -42.78 -0.88
#